data_6eaf8c2f65a7b72af6b009d0124ebbab
#
_entry.id   6eaf8c2f65a7b72af6b009d0124ebbab
#
_cell.length_a   1.000
_cell.length_b   1.000
_cell.length_c   1.000
_cell.angle_alpha   90.00
_cell.angle_beta   90.00
_cell.angle_gamma   90.00
#
_symmetry.space_group_name_H-M   'P 1'
#
loop_
_entity.id
_entity.type
_entity.pdbx_description
1 polymer ?
#
loop_
_entity_poly.entity_id
_entity_poly.type
_entity_poly.pdbx_seq_one_letter_code
_entity_poly.pdbx_strand_id
1 'polypeptide(L)'
;MPQRFFLLDLLKGLAIFAVVLYHLGLFEYGYLGVEIFLVVSGFLTTKSVVGAYNRKGAFSYGHFLFKRIVRLFPLVVLLCTCAFVIAYFVQLPDNFKNTCETTIGTLTFTNNFVQYITSGNYWDTSNDFKPLMHTWYLAVLLQFYLLYPLAISLLCKMKVRLDRALNLIIIAGGVMSFLAYLLGCSSDAFKFFLLPCRYWEFALGAYVAIRPKHGVGDKKVYWALLSICLLICVNVNFASNAYRLVLTAMATALIIANIDAERSCCRLRLSALTLLAGRASVFMFGINLSSRSIAMLSMPHSMSCHIVWYWRCRWQSAWRAIHCLSRSSLTG
;
A
#
# COMPACT_ATOMS: atom_id res chain seq x y z
N MET A 1 27.82 -5.23 -0.89
CA MET A 1 26.68 -4.55 -0.29
C MET A 1 25.71 -4.15 -1.39
N PRO A 2 24.39 -4.33 -1.28
CA PRO A 2 23.45 -3.84 -2.30
C PRO A 2 23.58 -2.32 -2.38
N GLN A 3 23.73 -1.79 -3.60
CA GLN A 3 23.76 -0.34 -3.83
C GLN A 3 22.46 0.26 -3.28
N ARG A 4 22.55 1.10 -2.26
CA ARG A 4 21.42 1.86 -1.74
C ARG A 4 21.17 3.01 -2.67
N PHE A 5 20.02 3.03 -3.29
CA PHE A 5 19.57 4.16 -4.10
C PHE A 5 18.97 5.22 -3.16
N PHE A 6 19.81 6.11 -2.66
CA PHE A 6 19.42 7.17 -1.72
C PHE A 6 18.19 7.96 -2.21
N LEU A 7 18.17 8.32 -3.50
CA LEU A 7 17.03 9.06 -4.07
C LEU A 7 15.72 8.25 -4.09
N LEU A 8 15.79 6.92 -4.24
CA LEU A 8 14.59 6.09 -4.13
C LEU A 8 14.08 6.00 -2.67
N ASP A 9 14.99 5.98 -1.72
CA ASP A 9 14.61 5.99 -0.30
C ASP A 9 14.02 7.34 0.10
N LEU A 10 14.57 8.44 -0.42
CA LEU A 10 14.00 9.78 -0.25
C LEU A 10 12.61 9.87 -0.87
N LEU A 11 12.43 9.39 -2.10
CA LEU A 11 11.14 9.39 -2.81
C LEU A 11 10.07 8.63 -2.01
N LYS A 12 10.42 7.45 -1.46
CA LYS A 12 9.51 6.70 -0.57
C LYS A 12 9.19 7.50 0.70
N GLY A 13 10.19 8.13 1.32
CA GLY A 13 10.00 8.96 2.50
C GLY A 13 9.03 10.11 2.26
N LEU A 14 9.18 10.83 1.15
CA LEU A 14 8.26 11.89 0.73
C LEU A 14 6.85 11.37 0.45
N ALA A 15 6.74 10.22 -0.23
CA ALA A 15 5.46 9.60 -0.50
C ALA A 15 4.70 9.23 0.79
N ILE A 16 5.40 8.70 1.79
CA ILE A 16 4.80 8.40 3.10
C ILE A 16 4.39 9.68 3.81
N PHE A 17 5.26 10.67 3.84
CA PHE A 17 4.96 11.93 4.47
C PHE A 17 3.71 12.57 3.85
N ALA A 18 3.56 12.52 2.52
CA ALA A 18 2.38 12.98 1.82
C ALA A 18 1.11 12.22 2.25
N VAL A 19 1.17 10.87 2.33
CA VAL A 19 0.04 10.04 2.78
C VAL A 19 -0.33 10.34 4.24
N VAL A 20 0.66 10.58 5.10
CA VAL A 20 0.43 10.98 6.49
C VAL A 20 -0.31 12.31 6.56
N LEU A 21 0.16 13.33 5.83
CA LEU A 21 -0.49 14.65 5.78
C LEU A 21 -1.93 14.55 5.24
N TYR A 22 -2.19 13.65 4.29
CA TYR A 22 -3.53 13.37 3.80
C TYR A 22 -4.46 12.88 4.92
N HIS A 23 -4.01 11.91 5.71
CA HIS A 23 -4.82 11.39 6.82
C HIS A 23 -4.99 12.38 7.99
N LEU A 24 -4.11 13.37 8.09
CA LEU A 24 -4.24 14.49 9.03
C LEU A 24 -5.14 15.62 8.49
N GLY A 25 -5.66 15.51 7.27
CA GLY A 25 -6.45 16.55 6.63
C GLY A 25 -5.65 17.79 6.20
N LEU A 26 -4.30 17.72 6.23
CA LEU A 26 -3.41 18.84 5.92
C LEU A 26 -3.02 18.92 4.44
N PHE A 27 -3.13 17.82 3.70
CA PHE A 27 -2.75 17.76 2.29
C PHE A 27 -3.68 16.84 1.50
N GLU A 28 -4.61 17.44 0.77
CA GLU A 28 -5.68 16.75 0.04
C GLU A 28 -5.19 15.70 -0.97
N TYR A 29 -4.07 15.96 -1.64
CA TYR A 29 -3.52 15.07 -2.67
C TYR A 29 -2.49 14.06 -2.16
N GLY A 30 -2.32 13.95 -0.85
CA GLY A 30 -1.32 13.05 -0.26
C GLY A 30 -1.57 11.57 -0.53
N TYR A 31 -2.81 11.16 -0.84
CA TYR A 31 -3.15 9.80 -1.26
C TYR A 31 -2.38 9.31 -2.49
N LEU A 32 -1.93 10.23 -3.36
CA LEU A 32 -1.09 9.93 -4.52
C LEU A 32 0.27 9.32 -4.15
N GLY A 33 0.69 9.41 -2.89
CA GLY A 33 1.87 8.71 -2.39
C GLY A 33 1.81 7.20 -2.57
N VAL A 34 0.61 6.60 -2.60
CA VAL A 34 0.45 5.16 -2.84
C VAL A 34 0.91 4.79 -4.25
N GLU A 35 0.60 5.60 -5.27
CA GLU A 35 1.02 5.40 -6.66
C GLU A 35 2.55 5.34 -6.78
N ILE A 36 3.23 6.24 -6.07
CA ILE A 36 4.70 6.26 -6.00
C ILE A 36 5.22 4.91 -5.46
N PHE A 37 4.58 4.36 -4.42
CA PHE A 37 4.98 3.07 -3.86
C PHE A 37 4.80 1.92 -4.83
N LEU A 38 3.71 1.88 -5.59
CA LEU A 38 3.43 0.80 -6.53
C LEU A 38 4.48 0.80 -7.66
N VAL A 39 4.78 1.96 -8.25
CA VAL A 39 5.81 2.10 -9.29
C VAL A 39 7.21 1.73 -8.77
N VAL A 40 7.61 2.26 -7.59
CA VAL A 40 8.91 1.93 -6.97
C VAL A 40 9.01 0.45 -6.66
N SER A 41 7.92 -0.19 -6.22
CA SER A 41 7.89 -1.63 -5.91
C SER A 41 8.07 -2.48 -7.17
N GLY A 42 7.45 -2.10 -8.28
CA GLY A 42 7.66 -2.73 -9.58
C GLY A 42 9.14 -2.67 -10.02
N PHE A 43 9.74 -1.47 -9.93
CA PHE A 43 11.15 -1.26 -10.23
C PHE A 43 12.08 -2.13 -9.38
N LEU A 44 11.95 -2.09 -8.06
CA LEU A 44 12.83 -2.81 -7.14
C LEU A 44 12.67 -4.33 -7.24
N THR A 45 11.46 -4.81 -7.46
CA THR A 45 11.19 -6.24 -7.64
C THR A 45 11.85 -6.75 -8.90
N THR A 46 11.68 -6.06 -10.02
CA THR A 46 12.30 -6.43 -11.30
C THR A 46 13.83 -6.39 -11.21
N LYS A 47 14.41 -5.34 -10.59
CA LYS A 47 15.87 -5.29 -10.33
C LYS A 47 16.34 -6.47 -9.49
N SER A 48 15.55 -6.92 -8.51
CA SER A 48 15.89 -8.07 -7.67
C SER A 48 15.87 -9.38 -8.49
N VAL A 49 14.85 -9.56 -9.33
CA VAL A 49 14.70 -10.74 -10.20
C VAL A 49 15.85 -10.80 -11.22
N VAL A 50 16.03 -9.74 -12.00
CA VAL A 50 17.09 -9.65 -13.02
C VAL A 50 18.47 -9.82 -12.40
N GLY A 51 18.71 -9.15 -11.26
CA GLY A 51 19.98 -9.27 -10.55
C GLY A 51 20.26 -10.68 -10.00
N ALA A 52 19.23 -11.45 -9.65
CA ALA A 52 19.40 -12.85 -9.24
C ALA A 52 19.72 -13.76 -10.43
N TYR A 53 19.01 -13.61 -11.53
CA TYR A 53 19.29 -14.34 -12.77
C TYR A 53 20.71 -14.06 -13.30
N ASN A 54 21.12 -12.80 -13.32
CA ASN A 54 22.46 -12.43 -13.82
C ASN A 54 23.60 -12.97 -12.95
N ARG A 55 23.37 -13.15 -11.63
CA ARG A 55 24.43 -13.65 -10.72
C ARG A 55 24.46 -15.15 -10.60
N LYS A 56 23.30 -15.83 -10.65
CA LYS A 56 23.17 -17.25 -10.31
C LYS A 56 22.62 -18.10 -11.44
N GLY A 57 22.30 -17.52 -12.59
CA GLY A 57 21.61 -18.20 -13.69
C GLY A 57 20.16 -18.63 -13.35
N ALA A 58 19.72 -18.43 -12.11
CA ALA A 58 18.39 -18.83 -11.64
C ALA A 58 17.87 -17.89 -10.57
N PHE A 59 16.54 -17.82 -10.44
CA PHE A 59 15.83 -17.06 -9.42
C PHE A 59 15.11 -18.01 -8.47
N SER A 60 15.43 -17.95 -7.18
CA SER A 60 14.72 -18.71 -6.15
C SER A 60 13.48 -17.96 -5.71
N TYR A 61 12.35 -18.32 -6.31
CA TYR A 61 11.04 -17.71 -6.04
C TYR A 61 10.64 -17.85 -4.56
N GLY A 62 10.73 -19.05 -4.00
CA GLY A 62 10.34 -19.30 -2.60
C GLY A 62 11.18 -18.49 -1.60
N HIS A 63 12.48 -18.40 -1.80
CA HIS A 63 13.35 -17.58 -0.94
C HIS A 63 13.03 -16.09 -1.04
N PHE A 64 12.75 -15.60 -2.26
CA PHE A 64 12.35 -14.21 -2.48
C PHE A 64 11.05 -13.88 -1.72
N LEU A 65 10.02 -14.71 -1.89
CA LEU A 65 8.71 -14.50 -1.27
C LEU A 65 8.79 -14.59 0.26
N PHE A 66 9.43 -15.64 0.77
CA PHE A 66 9.65 -15.83 2.20
C PHE A 66 10.30 -14.61 2.86
N LYS A 67 11.36 -14.08 2.25
CA LYS A 67 12.07 -12.91 2.75
C LYS A 67 11.19 -11.64 2.80
N ARG A 68 10.23 -11.51 1.87
CA ARG A 68 9.27 -10.40 1.85
C ARG A 68 8.22 -10.56 2.94
N ILE A 69 7.66 -11.76 3.09
CA ILE A 69 6.65 -12.05 4.11
C ILE A 69 7.23 -11.87 5.51
N VAL A 70 8.36 -12.51 5.83
CA VAL A 70 8.99 -12.42 7.15
C VAL A 70 9.31 -10.98 7.55
N ARG A 71 9.61 -10.11 6.58
CA ARG A 71 9.86 -8.70 6.85
C ARG A 71 8.59 -7.90 7.16
N LEU A 72 7.46 -8.24 6.53
CA LEU A 72 6.20 -7.49 6.65
C LEU A 72 5.32 -8.05 7.77
N PHE A 73 5.28 -9.36 7.94
CA PHE A 73 4.32 -10.05 8.78
C PHE A 73 4.34 -9.62 10.26
N PRO A 74 5.49 -9.49 10.95
CA PRO A 74 5.50 -9.09 12.36
C PRO A 74 4.87 -7.72 12.58
N LEU A 75 5.09 -6.81 11.64
CA LEU A 75 4.52 -5.47 11.69
C LEU A 75 3.01 -5.48 11.45
N VAL A 76 2.57 -6.29 10.48
CA VAL A 76 1.14 -6.48 10.19
C VAL A 76 0.43 -7.06 11.39
N VAL A 77 1.00 -8.08 12.05
CA VAL A 77 0.43 -8.68 13.28
C VAL A 77 0.31 -7.64 14.39
N LEU A 78 1.38 -6.86 14.64
CA LEU A 78 1.34 -5.81 15.66
C LEU A 78 0.24 -4.79 15.37
N LEU A 79 0.16 -4.31 14.13
CA LEU A 79 -0.88 -3.38 13.71
C LEU A 79 -2.29 -3.94 13.92
N CYS A 80 -2.54 -5.15 13.45
CA CYS A 80 -3.82 -5.82 13.58
C CYS A 80 -4.22 -5.98 15.05
N THR A 81 -3.28 -6.36 15.90
CA THR A 81 -3.51 -6.49 17.36
C THR A 81 -3.87 -5.15 17.98
N CYS A 82 -3.11 -4.10 17.69
CA CYS A 82 -3.42 -2.76 18.19
C CYS A 82 -4.78 -2.26 17.70
N ALA A 83 -5.07 -2.39 16.41
CA ALA A 83 -6.34 -1.96 15.84
C ALA A 83 -7.52 -2.73 16.44
N PHE A 84 -7.39 -4.03 16.58
CA PHE A 84 -8.41 -4.90 17.17
C PHE A 84 -8.71 -4.53 18.63
N VAL A 85 -7.66 -4.35 19.45
CA VAL A 85 -7.81 -3.99 20.87
C VAL A 85 -8.49 -2.63 21.00
N ILE A 86 -8.04 -1.60 20.25
CA ILE A 86 -8.65 -0.28 20.29
C ILE A 86 -10.11 -0.36 19.82
N ALA A 87 -10.39 -1.04 18.71
CA ALA A 87 -11.73 -1.17 18.18
C ALA A 87 -12.67 -1.88 19.16
N TYR A 88 -12.19 -2.89 19.89
CA TYR A 88 -12.96 -3.60 20.89
C TYR A 88 -13.50 -2.66 21.99
N PHE A 89 -12.72 -1.65 22.41
CA PHE A 89 -13.12 -0.72 23.45
C PHE A 89 -13.88 0.51 22.95
N VAL A 90 -13.75 0.88 21.68
CA VAL A 90 -14.23 2.18 21.17
C VAL A 90 -15.37 2.04 20.16
N GLN A 91 -15.41 0.94 19.38
CA GLN A 91 -16.35 0.82 18.27
C GLN A 91 -17.71 0.24 18.66
N LEU A 92 -18.75 0.68 17.96
CA LEU A 92 -20.07 0.07 17.97
C LEU A 92 -20.02 -1.33 17.31
N PRO A 93 -20.98 -2.23 17.60
CA PRO A 93 -20.96 -3.63 17.14
C PRO A 93 -20.77 -3.80 15.63
N ASP A 94 -21.46 -3.00 14.83
CA ASP A 94 -21.39 -3.09 13.36
C ASP A 94 -20.02 -2.66 12.84
N ASN A 95 -19.44 -1.59 13.38
CA ASN A 95 -18.11 -1.12 13.04
C ASN A 95 -17.04 -2.11 13.52
N PHE A 96 -17.25 -2.71 14.71
CA PHE A 96 -16.35 -3.73 15.25
C PHE A 96 -16.35 -4.99 14.39
N LYS A 97 -17.53 -5.44 13.90
CA LYS A 97 -17.62 -6.55 12.94
C LYS A 97 -16.79 -6.28 11.69
N ASN A 98 -16.92 -5.09 11.10
CA ASN A 98 -16.11 -4.69 9.95
C ASN A 98 -14.61 -4.68 10.26
N THR A 99 -14.23 -4.24 11.48
CA THR A 99 -12.83 -4.28 11.92
C THR A 99 -12.32 -5.71 12.07
N CYS A 100 -13.13 -6.66 12.53
CA CYS A 100 -12.77 -8.08 12.57
C CYS A 100 -12.53 -8.64 11.17
N GLU A 101 -13.44 -8.37 10.23
CA GLU A 101 -13.32 -8.81 8.83
C GLU A 101 -12.06 -8.23 8.16
N THR A 102 -11.80 -6.94 8.34
CA THR A 102 -10.61 -6.28 7.80
C THR A 102 -9.32 -6.74 8.49
N THR A 103 -9.36 -7.13 9.77
CA THR A 103 -8.24 -7.72 10.49
C THR A 103 -7.86 -9.07 9.89
N ILE A 104 -8.84 -9.94 9.67
CA ILE A 104 -8.62 -11.24 9.01
C ILE A 104 -8.08 -11.01 7.60
N GLY A 105 -8.70 -10.13 6.82
CA GLY A 105 -8.25 -9.78 5.48
C GLY A 105 -6.81 -9.22 5.46
N THR A 106 -6.42 -8.46 6.47
CA THR A 106 -5.06 -7.91 6.57
C THR A 106 -4.03 -8.99 6.91
N LEU A 107 -4.33 -9.89 7.87
CA LEU A 107 -3.46 -10.99 8.25
C LEU A 107 -3.26 -12.02 7.13
N THR A 108 -4.29 -12.21 6.31
CA THR A 108 -4.25 -13.11 5.14
C THR A 108 -3.81 -12.41 3.85
N PHE A 109 -3.54 -11.11 3.90
CA PHE A 109 -3.21 -10.28 2.72
C PHE A 109 -4.29 -10.28 1.62
N THR A 110 -5.55 -10.33 2.06
CA THR A 110 -6.74 -10.29 1.18
C THR A 110 -7.63 -9.08 1.46
N ASN A 111 -7.15 -8.10 2.26
CA ASN A 111 -7.95 -6.95 2.65
C ASN A 111 -8.42 -6.09 1.47
N ASN A 112 -7.74 -6.12 0.33
CA ASN A 112 -8.19 -5.45 -0.89
C ASN A 112 -9.52 -6.02 -1.41
N PHE A 113 -9.76 -7.33 -1.28
CA PHE A 113 -11.05 -7.94 -1.61
C PHE A 113 -12.12 -7.58 -0.58
N VAL A 114 -11.76 -7.57 0.72
CA VAL A 114 -12.69 -7.14 1.78
C VAL A 114 -13.13 -5.69 1.54
N GLN A 115 -12.19 -4.79 1.22
CA GLN A 115 -12.52 -3.40 0.91
C GLN A 115 -13.34 -3.28 -0.37
N TYR A 116 -13.05 -4.06 -1.42
CA TYR A 116 -13.87 -4.08 -2.64
C TYR A 116 -15.33 -4.45 -2.36
N ILE A 117 -15.57 -5.42 -1.48
CA ILE A 117 -16.92 -5.90 -1.16
C ILE A 117 -17.65 -4.95 -0.20
N THR A 118 -16.94 -4.36 0.77
CA THR A 118 -17.55 -3.60 1.88
C THR A 118 -17.53 -2.07 1.67
N SER A 119 -16.82 -1.57 0.67
CA SER A 119 -16.71 -0.14 0.36
C SER A 119 -17.28 0.11 -1.02
N GLY A 120 -18.31 0.97 -1.14
CA GLY A 120 -18.85 1.38 -2.44
C GLY A 120 -17.82 2.19 -3.23
N ASN A 121 -17.08 3.07 -2.54
CA ASN A 121 -15.99 3.86 -3.09
C ASN A 121 -14.91 4.09 -2.00
N TYR A 122 -13.64 4.26 -2.40
CA TYR A 122 -12.57 4.59 -1.46
C TYR A 122 -12.81 5.92 -0.73
N TRP A 123 -13.47 6.86 -1.38
CA TRP A 123 -13.69 8.23 -0.89
C TRP A 123 -14.93 8.38 0.00
N ASP A 124 -15.68 7.30 0.27
CA ASP A 124 -16.89 7.35 1.08
C ASP A 124 -16.57 7.68 2.54
N THR A 125 -17.38 8.55 3.15
CA THR A 125 -17.26 8.95 4.56
C THR A 125 -17.42 7.77 5.53
N SER A 126 -18.15 6.71 5.12
CA SER A 126 -18.26 5.46 5.88
C SER A 126 -16.90 4.77 6.12
N ASN A 127 -15.91 5.08 5.30
CA ASN A 127 -14.57 4.50 5.40
C ASN A 127 -13.72 5.13 6.51
N ASP A 128 -14.11 6.28 7.05
CA ASP A 128 -13.40 6.94 8.15
C ASP A 128 -13.40 6.10 9.43
N PHE A 129 -14.41 5.23 9.59
CA PHE A 129 -14.52 4.30 10.71
C PHE A 129 -13.77 2.97 10.53
N LYS A 130 -13.07 2.75 9.40
CA LYS A 130 -12.33 1.53 9.10
C LYS A 130 -10.84 1.70 9.39
N PRO A 131 -10.32 1.34 10.58
CA PRO A 131 -8.93 1.61 10.98
C PRO A 131 -7.89 0.90 10.11
N LEU A 132 -8.23 -0.27 9.53
CA LEU A 132 -7.34 -1.07 8.70
C LEU A 132 -7.58 -0.89 7.19
N MET A 133 -8.39 0.09 6.78
CA MET A 133 -8.70 0.31 5.38
C MET A 133 -7.43 0.44 4.53
N HIS A 134 -6.48 1.25 4.96
CA HIS A 134 -5.23 1.52 4.23
C HIS A 134 -4.36 0.29 3.98
N THR A 135 -4.61 -0.85 4.64
CA THR A 135 -3.83 -2.08 4.42
C THR A 135 -4.18 -2.78 3.10
N TRP A 136 -5.20 -2.31 2.36
CA TRP A 136 -5.54 -2.82 1.04
C TRP A 136 -4.35 -2.84 0.08
N TYR A 137 -3.50 -1.80 0.11
CA TYR A 137 -2.35 -1.71 -0.79
C TYR A 137 -1.27 -2.76 -0.47
N LEU A 138 -1.15 -3.19 0.80
CA LEU A 138 -0.25 -4.30 1.18
C LEU A 138 -0.71 -5.62 0.59
N ALA A 139 -2.02 -5.86 0.54
CA ALA A 139 -2.59 -7.04 -0.10
C ALA A 139 -2.27 -7.04 -1.59
N VAL A 140 -2.52 -5.93 -2.30
CA VAL A 140 -2.18 -5.75 -3.72
C VAL A 140 -0.67 -5.93 -3.95
N LEU A 141 0.16 -5.36 -3.09
CA LEU A 141 1.62 -5.46 -3.17
C LEU A 141 2.10 -6.92 -3.00
N LEU A 142 1.53 -7.66 -2.04
CA LEU A 142 1.91 -9.06 -1.85
C LEU A 142 1.41 -9.94 -3.00
N GLN A 143 0.21 -9.70 -3.52
CA GLN A 143 -0.30 -10.37 -4.72
C GLN A 143 0.64 -10.15 -5.92
N PHE A 144 1.15 -8.92 -6.10
CA PHE A 144 2.16 -8.62 -7.10
C PHE A 144 3.47 -9.39 -6.84
N TYR A 145 3.96 -9.45 -5.61
CA TYR A 145 5.17 -10.23 -5.27
C TYR A 145 4.98 -11.73 -5.47
N LEU A 146 3.75 -12.22 -5.36
CA LEU A 146 3.40 -13.61 -5.62
C LEU A 146 3.36 -13.88 -7.13
N LEU A 147 2.55 -13.13 -7.86
CA LEU A 147 2.18 -13.45 -9.26
C LEU A 147 3.27 -13.07 -10.25
N TYR A 148 3.86 -11.87 -10.12
CA TYR A 148 4.81 -11.35 -11.11
C TYR A 148 6.11 -12.17 -11.21
N PRO A 149 6.85 -12.47 -10.12
CA PRO A 149 8.05 -13.29 -10.21
C PRO A 149 7.73 -14.76 -10.49
N LEU A 150 6.55 -15.25 -10.09
CA LEU A 150 6.10 -16.60 -10.42
C LEU A 150 5.91 -16.76 -11.92
N ALA A 151 5.19 -15.82 -12.56
CA ALA A 151 4.96 -15.83 -14.00
C ALA A 151 6.29 -15.81 -14.79
N ILE A 152 7.26 -14.96 -14.39
CA ILE A 152 8.59 -14.93 -14.98
C ILE A 152 9.28 -16.30 -14.83
N SER A 153 9.24 -16.87 -13.62
CA SER A 153 9.88 -18.15 -13.32
C SER A 153 9.29 -19.30 -14.13
N LEU A 154 7.96 -19.31 -14.32
CA LEU A 154 7.26 -20.32 -15.14
C LEU A 154 7.63 -20.21 -16.60
N LEU A 155 7.64 -19.00 -17.18
CA LEU A 155 8.07 -18.79 -18.57
C LEU A 155 9.52 -19.20 -18.79
N CYS A 156 10.41 -18.87 -17.83
CA CYS A 156 11.81 -19.30 -17.91
C CYS A 156 11.96 -20.83 -17.83
N LYS A 157 11.15 -21.52 -17.02
CA LYS A 157 11.10 -23.00 -16.99
C LYS A 157 10.60 -23.59 -18.31
N MET A 158 9.72 -22.88 -19.02
CA MET A 158 9.27 -23.23 -20.38
C MET A 158 10.30 -22.88 -21.48
N LYS A 159 11.57 -22.63 -21.08
CA LYS A 159 12.68 -22.26 -21.98
C LYS A 159 12.51 -20.92 -22.70
N VAL A 160 11.59 -20.05 -22.24
CA VAL A 160 11.52 -18.68 -22.73
C VAL A 160 12.68 -17.88 -22.16
N ARG A 161 13.38 -17.12 -22.99
CA ARG A 161 14.51 -16.27 -22.54
C ARG A 161 13.99 -15.21 -21.56
N LEU A 162 14.78 -14.90 -20.54
CA LEU A 162 14.41 -13.95 -19.47
C LEU A 162 13.97 -12.59 -20.02
N ASP A 163 14.68 -12.04 -21.01
CA ASP A 163 14.36 -10.76 -21.63
C ASP A 163 12.97 -10.78 -22.33
N ARG A 164 12.65 -11.89 -23.03
CA ARG A 164 11.32 -12.05 -23.64
C ARG A 164 10.21 -12.23 -22.60
N ALA A 165 10.46 -13.04 -21.55
CA ALA A 165 9.51 -13.24 -20.47
C ALA A 165 9.20 -11.92 -19.74
N LEU A 166 10.23 -11.13 -19.43
CA LEU A 166 10.07 -9.82 -18.81
C LEU A 166 9.26 -8.86 -19.70
N ASN A 167 9.65 -8.71 -20.97
CA ASN A 167 8.95 -7.84 -21.91
C ASN A 167 7.48 -8.25 -22.08
N LEU A 168 7.20 -9.55 -22.22
CA LEU A 168 5.84 -10.05 -22.37
C LEU A 168 4.97 -9.70 -21.15
N ILE A 169 5.44 -10.05 -19.95
CA ILE A 169 4.66 -9.82 -18.71
C ILE A 169 4.50 -8.33 -18.42
N ILE A 170 5.55 -7.52 -18.61
CA ILE A 170 5.52 -6.09 -18.32
C ILE A 170 4.65 -5.35 -19.34
N ILE A 171 4.88 -5.58 -20.64
CA ILE A 171 4.19 -4.81 -21.69
C ILE A 171 2.75 -5.32 -21.85
N ALA A 172 2.56 -6.62 -22.14
CA ALA A 172 1.21 -7.15 -22.36
C ALA A 172 0.37 -7.05 -21.08
N GLY A 173 0.91 -7.46 -19.93
CA GLY A 173 0.21 -7.35 -18.66
C GLY A 173 -0.07 -5.89 -18.26
N GLY A 174 0.88 -4.99 -18.47
CA GLY A 174 0.73 -3.55 -18.20
C GLY A 174 -0.34 -2.90 -19.08
N VAL A 175 -0.32 -3.19 -20.40
CA VAL A 175 -1.33 -2.69 -21.35
C VAL A 175 -2.70 -3.24 -21.00
N MET A 176 -2.85 -4.54 -20.77
CA MET A 176 -4.13 -5.14 -20.39
C MET A 176 -4.68 -4.55 -19.09
N SER A 177 -3.81 -4.36 -18.10
CA SER A 177 -4.19 -3.74 -16.82
C SER A 177 -4.64 -2.28 -17.01
N PHE A 178 -3.93 -1.52 -17.83
CA PHE A 178 -4.29 -0.13 -18.11
C PHE A 178 -5.59 -0.03 -18.91
N LEU A 179 -5.82 -0.91 -19.86
CA LEU A 179 -7.10 -1.02 -20.57
C LEU A 179 -8.23 -1.43 -19.63
N ALA A 180 -8.00 -2.37 -18.72
CA ALA A 180 -8.96 -2.73 -17.68
C ALA A 180 -9.29 -1.55 -16.77
N TYR A 181 -8.31 -0.71 -16.43
CA TYR A 181 -8.52 0.52 -15.65
C TYR A 181 -9.33 1.56 -16.43
N LEU A 182 -9.07 1.77 -17.72
CA LEU A 182 -9.76 2.76 -18.56
C LEU A 182 -11.17 2.31 -19.00
N LEU A 183 -11.28 1.09 -19.54
CA LEU A 183 -12.48 0.59 -20.20
C LEU A 183 -13.32 -0.27 -19.27
N GLY A 184 -12.67 -0.86 -18.26
CA GLY A 184 -13.24 -1.92 -17.47
C GLY A 184 -14.07 -1.44 -16.33
N CYS A 185 -15.09 -2.16 -16.13
CA CYS A 185 -15.80 -2.39 -14.89
C CYS A 185 -16.57 -1.19 -14.32
N SER A 186 -17.78 -1.50 -14.10
CA SER A 186 -18.89 -0.71 -13.59
C SER A 186 -18.68 -0.10 -12.19
N SER A 187 -17.55 -0.38 -11.49
CA SER A 187 -17.36 0.01 -10.10
C SER A 187 -16.00 0.69 -9.88
N ASP A 188 -16.02 1.89 -9.30
CA ASP A 188 -14.80 2.60 -8.89
C ASP A 188 -14.01 1.82 -7.84
N ALA A 189 -14.69 1.07 -6.96
CA ALA A 189 -14.06 0.19 -6.00
C ALA A 189 -13.22 -0.90 -6.67
N PHE A 190 -13.70 -1.50 -7.77
CA PHE A 190 -12.94 -2.49 -8.54
C PHE A 190 -11.64 -1.90 -9.09
N LYS A 191 -11.73 -0.73 -9.72
CA LYS A 191 -10.57 -0.02 -10.30
C LYS A 191 -9.55 0.36 -9.25
N PHE A 192 -10.02 0.68 -8.04
CA PHE A 192 -9.16 1.18 -6.97
C PHE A 192 -8.49 0.05 -6.16
N PHE A 193 -9.23 -0.99 -5.76
CA PHE A 193 -8.74 -1.98 -4.80
C PHE A 193 -8.11 -3.22 -5.43
N LEU A 194 -8.38 -3.54 -6.71
CA LEU A 194 -7.98 -4.81 -7.27
C LEU A 194 -6.74 -4.73 -8.15
N LEU A 195 -5.85 -5.72 -7.99
CA LEU A 195 -4.59 -5.83 -8.75
C LEU A 195 -4.75 -5.75 -10.28
N PRO A 196 -5.77 -6.36 -10.93
CA PRO A 196 -5.92 -6.27 -12.38
C PRO A 196 -5.97 -4.84 -12.92
N CYS A 197 -6.53 -3.89 -12.17
CA CYS A 197 -6.59 -2.49 -12.55
C CYS A 197 -5.41 -1.64 -12.04
N ARG A 198 -4.56 -2.20 -11.18
CA ARG A 198 -3.40 -1.54 -10.56
C ARG A 198 -2.06 -2.08 -11.03
N TYR A 199 -2.05 -3.20 -11.76
CA TYR A 199 -0.80 -3.82 -12.19
C TYR A 199 0.02 -2.92 -13.15
N TRP A 200 -0.61 -2.06 -13.95
CA TRP A 200 0.06 -1.15 -14.87
C TRP A 200 1.05 -0.19 -14.16
N GLU A 201 0.79 0.20 -12.93
CA GLU A 201 1.68 1.04 -12.12
C GLU A 201 2.97 0.29 -11.77
N PHE A 202 2.84 -0.96 -11.33
CA PHE A 202 4.00 -1.85 -11.14
C PHE A 202 4.75 -2.09 -12.46
N ALA A 203 4.01 -2.28 -13.56
CA ALA A 203 4.57 -2.52 -14.88
C ALA A 203 5.39 -1.32 -15.37
N LEU A 204 4.96 -0.08 -15.12
CA LEU A 204 5.74 1.12 -15.41
C LEU A 204 7.10 1.10 -14.70
N GLY A 205 7.11 0.81 -13.40
CA GLY A 205 8.34 0.68 -12.64
C GLY A 205 9.23 -0.47 -13.11
N ALA A 206 8.62 -1.61 -13.42
CA ALA A 206 9.31 -2.78 -13.96
C ALA A 206 9.92 -2.48 -15.35
N TYR A 207 9.21 -1.75 -16.20
CA TYR A 207 9.70 -1.33 -17.51
C TYR A 207 10.97 -0.47 -17.40
N VAL A 208 10.97 0.52 -16.51
CA VAL A 208 12.16 1.33 -16.24
C VAL A 208 13.33 0.47 -15.75
N ALA A 209 13.06 -0.59 -14.99
CA ALA A 209 14.10 -1.46 -14.45
C ALA A 209 14.86 -2.28 -15.51
N ILE A 210 14.20 -2.63 -16.63
CA ILE A 210 14.80 -3.46 -17.69
C ILE A 210 15.43 -2.64 -18.82
N ARG A 211 15.09 -1.34 -18.92
CA ARG A 211 15.66 -0.49 -19.97
C ARG A 211 17.12 -0.17 -19.72
N PRO A 212 17.96 -0.17 -20.79
CA PRO A 212 19.31 0.34 -20.68
C PRO A 212 19.25 1.82 -20.26
N LYS A 213 20.16 2.21 -19.42
CA LYS A 213 20.30 3.60 -18.98
C LYS A 213 20.86 4.43 -20.12
N HIS A 214 20.04 4.79 -21.08
CA HIS A 214 20.32 5.91 -21.94
C HIS A 214 20.03 7.15 -21.12
N GLY A 215 20.99 8.06 -20.98
CA GLY A 215 20.75 9.37 -20.39
C GLY A 215 19.57 9.99 -21.15
N VAL A 216 18.38 9.90 -20.57
CA VAL A 216 17.24 10.67 -21.05
C VAL A 216 17.67 12.12 -20.86
N GLY A 217 17.76 12.83 -21.94
CA GLY A 217 18.31 14.16 -22.11
C GLY A 217 18.16 15.12 -20.96
N ASP A 218 18.63 16.25 -21.16
CA ASP A 218 18.83 17.37 -20.25
C ASP A 218 17.99 17.34 -18.96
N LYS A 219 18.64 17.32 -17.80
CA LYS A 219 18.01 17.35 -16.47
C LYS A 219 16.93 18.45 -16.32
N LYS A 220 16.99 19.48 -17.14
CA LYS A 220 16.01 20.57 -17.20
C LYS A 220 14.62 20.10 -17.66
N VAL A 221 14.54 19.23 -18.65
CA VAL A 221 13.26 18.65 -19.12
C VAL A 221 12.61 17.81 -18.03
N TYR A 222 13.40 17.07 -17.28
CA TYR A 222 12.94 16.28 -16.17
C TYR A 222 12.31 17.11 -15.04
N TRP A 223 13.00 18.15 -14.59
CA TRP A 223 12.48 19.07 -13.56
C TRP A 223 11.26 19.84 -14.06
N ALA A 224 11.22 20.18 -15.34
CA ALA A 224 10.07 20.83 -15.95
C ALA A 224 8.84 19.89 -15.94
N LEU A 225 9.01 18.63 -16.37
CA LEU A 225 7.92 17.62 -16.34
C LEU A 225 7.44 17.33 -14.91
N LEU A 226 8.35 17.22 -13.96
CA LEU A 226 7.99 17.05 -12.55
C LEU A 226 7.21 18.26 -12.03
N SER A 227 7.67 19.47 -12.35
CA SER A 227 6.99 20.70 -11.95
C SER A 227 5.60 20.83 -12.59
N ILE A 228 5.46 20.46 -13.85
CA ILE A 228 4.17 20.43 -14.55
C ILE A 228 3.24 19.38 -13.91
N CYS A 229 3.73 18.18 -13.62
CA CYS A 229 2.94 17.15 -12.94
C CYS A 229 2.49 17.60 -11.55
N LEU A 230 3.39 18.22 -10.77
CA LEU A 230 3.06 18.78 -9.46
C LEU A 230 2.06 19.93 -9.55
N LEU A 231 2.22 20.84 -10.50
CA LEU A 231 1.28 21.93 -10.74
C LEU A 231 -0.09 21.43 -11.16
N ILE A 232 -0.16 20.41 -12.02
CA ILE A 232 -1.39 19.76 -12.40
C ILE A 232 -2.03 19.08 -11.20
N CYS A 233 -1.27 18.38 -10.36
CA CYS A 233 -1.79 17.73 -9.15
C CYS A 233 -2.31 18.74 -8.10
N VAL A 234 -1.73 19.93 -8.00
CA VAL A 234 -2.07 20.90 -6.95
C VAL A 234 -3.18 21.86 -7.38
N ASN A 235 -3.24 22.26 -8.66
CA ASN A 235 -4.06 23.42 -9.07
C ASN A 235 -5.32 23.08 -9.88
N VAL A 236 -5.63 21.83 -10.19
CA VAL A 236 -6.68 21.57 -11.16
C VAL A 236 -7.94 20.99 -10.55
N ASN A 237 -8.91 21.86 -10.34
CA ASN A 237 -10.31 21.48 -10.13
C ASN A 237 -10.93 20.73 -11.35
N PHE A 238 -10.24 20.68 -12.49
CA PHE A 238 -10.69 20.07 -13.74
C PHE A 238 -10.23 18.61 -13.92
N ALA A 239 -9.21 18.13 -13.20
CA ALA A 239 -8.74 16.76 -13.39
C ALA A 239 -9.50 15.79 -12.48
N SER A 240 -10.13 14.79 -13.07
CA SER A 240 -10.66 13.67 -12.29
C SER A 240 -9.54 12.97 -11.54
N ASN A 241 -9.86 12.32 -10.43
CA ASN A 241 -8.87 11.56 -9.64
C ASN A 241 -8.10 10.54 -10.48
N ALA A 242 -8.72 9.98 -11.52
CA ALA A 242 -8.09 9.05 -12.45
C ALA A 242 -6.89 9.66 -13.19
N TYR A 243 -7.00 10.90 -13.71
CA TYR A 243 -5.87 11.56 -14.39
C TYR A 243 -4.72 11.86 -13.43
N ARG A 244 -5.02 12.24 -12.19
CA ARG A 244 -4.00 12.51 -11.16
C ARG A 244 -3.19 11.24 -10.85
N LEU A 245 -3.84 10.08 -10.73
CA LEU A 245 -3.18 8.79 -10.50
C LEU A 245 -2.22 8.47 -11.66
N VAL A 246 -2.70 8.56 -12.91
CA VAL A 246 -1.88 8.26 -14.10
C VAL A 246 -0.68 9.19 -14.20
N LEU A 247 -0.88 10.49 -14.03
CA LEU A 247 0.21 11.48 -14.11
C LEU A 247 1.26 11.26 -13.02
N THR A 248 0.84 10.95 -11.79
CA THR A 248 1.75 10.67 -10.68
C THR A 248 2.58 9.42 -10.93
N ALA A 249 1.96 8.34 -11.43
CA ALA A 249 2.67 7.10 -11.77
C ALA A 249 3.69 7.33 -12.90
N MET A 250 3.31 8.06 -13.96
CA MET A 250 4.22 8.40 -15.08
C MET A 250 5.37 9.29 -14.61
N ALA A 251 5.08 10.34 -13.83
CA ALA A 251 6.11 11.21 -13.25
C ALA A 251 7.10 10.40 -12.40
N THR A 252 6.59 9.49 -11.56
CA THR A 252 7.43 8.61 -10.74
C THR A 252 8.34 7.72 -11.59
N ALA A 253 7.81 7.13 -12.65
CA ALA A 253 8.59 6.31 -13.58
C ALA A 253 9.71 7.12 -14.27
N LEU A 254 9.41 8.35 -14.69
CA LEU A 254 10.41 9.28 -15.26
C LEU A 254 11.48 9.68 -14.23
N ILE A 255 11.09 9.93 -12.98
CA ILE A 255 12.03 10.20 -11.88
C ILE A 255 13.00 9.02 -11.74
N ILE A 256 12.48 7.81 -11.65
CA ILE A 256 13.29 6.61 -11.45
C ILE A 256 14.21 6.37 -12.67
N ALA A 257 13.75 6.63 -13.89
CA ALA A 257 14.54 6.49 -15.12
C ALA A 257 15.76 7.41 -15.12
N ASN A 258 15.65 8.60 -14.53
CA ASN A 258 16.72 9.60 -14.46
C ASN A 258 17.61 9.48 -13.22
N ILE A 259 17.30 8.57 -12.28
CA ILE A 259 18.17 8.31 -11.13
C ILE A 259 19.41 7.53 -11.59
N ASP A 260 20.53 8.24 -11.79
CA ASP A 260 21.82 7.62 -12.01
C ASP A 260 22.35 6.96 -10.75
N ALA A 261 22.57 5.65 -10.82
CA ALA A 261 23.09 4.88 -9.70
C ALA A 261 24.53 5.31 -9.29
N GLU A 262 25.26 5.92 -10.18
CA GLU A 262 26.68 6.25 -9.98
C GLU A 262 26.93 7.67 -9.45
N ARG A 263 26.01 8.60 -9.64
CA ARG A 263 26.17 10.01 -9.19
C ARG A 263 25.50 10.32 -7.84
N SER A 264 24.89 9.36 -7.18
CA SER A 264 24.28 9.55 -5.85
C SER A 264 25.30 9.63 -4.72
N CYS A 265 26.52 10.05 -4.99
CA CYS A 265 27.52 10.36 -3.96
C CYS A 265 27.42 11.82 -3.49
N CYS A 266 26.22 12.40 -3.46
CA CYS A 266 26.01 13.62 -2.71
C CYS A 266 25.80 13.25 -1.25
N ARG A 267 26.86 13.43 -0.43
CA ARG A 267 26.91 13.23 1.02
C ARG A 267 25.95 14.19 1.77
N LEU A 268 24.69 14.15 1.49
CA LEU A 268 23.69 14.67 2.42
C LEU A 268 23.36 13.54 3.38
N ARG A 269 24.02 13.53 4.53
CA ARG A 269 23.66 12.74 5.71
C ARG A 269 22.30 13.21 6.26
N LEU A 270 21.23 12.95 5.54
CA LEU A 270 19.88 13.00 6.08
C LEU A 270 19.57 11.63 6.69
N SER A 271 20.33 11.25 7.73
CA SER A 271 20.20 9.96 8.41
C SER A 271 18.81 9.74 9.04
N ALA A 272 18.11 10.80 9.41
CA ALA A 272 16.75 10.71 9.96
C ALA A 272 15.71 10.36 8.88
N LEU A 273 15.74 10.99 7.71
CA LEU A 273 14.80 10.72 6.61
C LEU A 273 15.02 9.33 5.99
N THR A 274 16.25 8.84 5.92
CA THR A 274 16.55 7.48 5.45
C THR A 274 16.16 6.41 6.48
N LEU A 275 16.23 6.69 7.76
CA LEU A 275 15.69 5.83 8.82
C LEU A 275 14.16 5.80 8.80
N LEU A 276 13.53 6.95 8.61
CA LEU A 276 12.07 7.07 8.41
C LEU A 276 11.63 6.32 7.15
N ALA A 277 12.28 6.49 6.01
CA ALA A 277 11.96 5.78 4.77
C ALA A 277 12.20 4.26 4.85
N GLY A 278 13.19 3.81 5.59
CA GLY A 278 13.46 2.38 5.81
C GLY A 278 12.48 1.70 6.76
N ARG A 279 11.87 2.47 7.65
CA ARG A 279 10.83 2.05 8.62
C ARG A 279 9.45 2.62 8.29
N ALA A 280 9.32 3.20 7.15
CA ALA A 280 8.19 4.00 6.71
C ALA A 280 6.87 3.26 6.67
N SER A 281 6.87 1.95 6.41
CA SER A 281 5.69 1.11 6.57
C SER A 281 5.17 1.13 8.02
N VAL A 282 6.06 1.18 9.03
CA VAL A 282 5.71 1.25 10.45
C VAL A 282 5.04 2.58 10.80
N PHE A 283 5.60 3.69 10.28
CA PHE A 283 5.11 5.03 10.57
C PHE A 283 3.72 5.30 9.96
N MET A 284 3.50 4.84 8.73
CA MET A 284 2.20 4.94 8.06
C MET A 284 1.09 4.26 8.88
N PHE A 285 1.41 3.17 9.57
CA PHE A 285 0.49 2.43 10.42
C PHE A 285 0.17 3.15 11.74
N GLY A 286 1.18 3.71 12.41
CA GLY A 286 0.99 4.35 13.73
C GLY A 286 0.14 5.61 13.68
N ILE A 287 0.28 6.43 12.65
CA ILE A 287 -0.40 7.73 12.54
C ILE A 287 -1.87 7.56 12.16
N ASN A 288 -2.20 6.58 11.29
CA ASN A 288 -3.60 6.36 10.93
C ASN A 288 -4.43 5.80 12.11
N LEU A 289 -3.80 5.03 13.00
CA LEU A 289 -4.43 4.62 14.27
C LEU A 289 -4.68 5.82 15.20
N SER A 290 -3.73 6.77 15.29
CA SER A 290 -3.88 7.91 16.20
C SER A 290 -4.88 8.95 15.69
N SER A 291 -4.84 9.32 14.40
CA SER A 291 -5.74 10.33 13.85
C SER A 291 -7.20 9.87 13.80
N ARG A 292 -7.44 8.61 13.43
CA ARG A 292 -8.80 8.05 13.40
C ARG A 292 -9.33 7.69 14.78
N SER A 293 -8.47 7.29 15.72
CA SER A 293 -8.85 7.10 17.12
C SER A 293 -9.17 8.43 17.81
N ILE A 294 -8.45 9.51 17.50
CA ILE A 294 -8.74 10.86 18.00
C ILE A 294 -10.04 11.39 17.41
N ALA A 295 -10.32 11.16 16.13
CA ALA A 295 -11.59 11.51 15.51
C ALA A 295 -12.79 10.76 16.13
N MET A 296 -12.59 9.51 16.58
CA MET A 296 -13.59 8.76 17.34
C MET A 296 -13.80 9.31 18.77
N LEU A 297 -12.77 9.86 19.40
CA LEU A 297 -12.85 10.46 20.74
C LEU A 297 -13.44 11.88 20.72
N SER A 298 -13.45 12.57 19.59
CA SER A 298 -14.03 13.91 19.40
C SER A 298 -15.52 13.90 19.03
N MET A 299 -16.21 12.77 19.14
CA MET A 299 -17.64 12.66 18.89
C MET A 299 -18.49 13.49 19.91
N PRO A 300 -19.63 14.08 19.48
CA PRO A 300 -20.48 14.90 20.36
C PRO A 300 -20.96 14.09 21.57
N HIS A 301 -21.10 14.78 22.70
CA HIS A 301 -21.48 14.24 24.02
C HIS A 301 -22.71 13.31 24.05
N SER A 302 -23.65 13.45 23.09
CA SER A 302 -24.83 12.58 22.97
C SER A 302 -24.47 11.14 22.58
N MET A 303 -23.41 10.93 21.81
CA MET A 303 -22.95 9.61 21.42
C MET A 303 -22.09 8.93 22.49
N SER A 304 -21.38 9.71 23.31
CA SER A 304 -20.60 9.17 24.44
C SER A 304 -21.51 8.52 25.51
N CYS A 305 -22.72 9.03 25.74
CA CYS A 305 -23.68 8.41 26.64
C CYS A 305 -24.16 7.04 26.15
N HIS A 306 -24.37 6.88 24.85
CA HIS A 306 -24.74 5.57 24.27
C HIS A 306 -23.61 4.55 24.36
N ILE A 307 -22.37 4.98 24.18
CA ILE A 307 -21.19 4.11 24.32
C ILE A 307 -21.02 3.64 25.77
N VAL A 308 -21.12 4.56 26.74
CA VAL A 308 -21.03 4.24 28.16
C VAL A 308 -22.19 3.32 28.60
N TRP A 309 -23.41 3.56 28.12
CA TRP A 309 -24.58 2.73 28.39
C TRP A 309 -24.43 1.33 27.80
N TYR A 310 -23.95 1.22 26.54
CA TYR A 310 -23.67 -0.05 25.86
C TYR A 310 -22.64 -0.89 26.63
N TRP A 311 -21.53 -0.27 27.07
CA TRP A 311 -20.51 -0.96 27.85
C TRP A 311 -21.03 -1.41 29.22
N ARG A 312 -21.84 -0.59 29.84
CA ARG A 312 -22.47 -0.94 31.12
C ARG A 312 -23.40 -2.17 30.98
N CYS A 313 -24.18 -2.23 29.91
CA CYS A 313 -25.02 -3.40 29.62
C CYS A 313 -24.19 -4.65 29.30
N ARG A 314 -23.12 -4.51 28.55
CA ARG A 314 -22.24 -5.64 28.18
C ARG A 314 -21.46 -6.19 29.38
N TRP A 315 -20.98 -5.30 30.25
CA TRP A 315 -20.34 -5.72 31.51
C TRP A 315 -21.34 -6.42 32.44
N GLN A 316 -22.56 -5.93 32.54
CA GLN A 316 -23.59 -6.57 33.35
C GLN A 316 -24.01 -7.94 32.82
N SER A 317 -24.10 -8.11 31.50
CA SER A 317 -24.40 -9.41 30.90
C SER A 317 -23.23 -10.39 31.04
N ALA A 318 -21.99 -9.96 30.85
CA ALA A 318 -20.79 -10.78 31.08
C ALA A 318 -20.67 -11.19 32.57
N TRP A 319 -20.93 -10.24 33.48
CA TRP A 319 -20.90 -10.51 34.92
C TRP A 319 -21.97 -11.51 35.35
N ARG A 320 -23.20 -11.40 34.80
CA ARG A 320 -24.27 -12.39 35.00
C ARG A 320 -23.92 -13.77 34.46
N ALA A 321 -23.29 -13.85 33.28
CA ALA A 321 -22.83 -15.11 32.70
C ALA A 321 -21.75 -15.79 33.57
N ILE A 322 -20.78 -15.04 34.08
CA ILE A 322 -19.75 -15.53 35.00
C ILE A 322 -20.37 -15.98 36.32
N HIS A 323 -21.34 -15.25 36.86
CA HIS A 323 -22.04 -15.61 38.09
C HIS A 323 -22.94 -16.83 37.93
N CYS A 324 -23.58 -17.03 36.76
CA CYS A 324 -24.32 -18.25 36.46
C CYS A 324 -23.39 -19.47 36.36
N LEU A 325 -22.23 -19.32 35.71
CA LEU A 325 -21.24 -20.42 35.60
C LEU A 325 -20.62 -20.76 36.95
N SER A 326 -20.41 -19.78 37.84
CA SER A 326 -19.90 -20.03 39.19
C SER A 326 -20.92 -20.70 40.12
N ARG A 327 -22.22 -20.52 39.88
CA ARG A 327 -23.28 -21.24 40.66
C ARG A 327 -23.52 -22.66 40.19
N SER A 328 -23.35 -22.94 38.90
CA SER A 328 -23.49 -24.30 38.38
C SER A 328 -22.34 -25.25 38.77
N SER A 329 -21.17 -24.68 39.17
CA SER A 329 -20.04 -25.48 39.67
C SER A 329 -20.06 -25.77 41.16
N LEU A 330 -21.05 -25.27 41.91
CA LEU A 330 -21.21 -25.52 43.37
C LEU A 330 -22.37 -26.45 43.71
N THR A 331 -23.09 -27.01 42.70
CA THR A 331 -24.21 -27.96 42.87
C THR A 331 -23.99 -29.26 42.13
N GLY A 332 -22.72 -29.64 41.83
CA GLY A 332 -22.34 -30.94 41.27
C GLY A 332 -21.48 -31.73 42.25
#